data_8afc2f3ecf38998ffebc9787e15630dd
#
_entry.id   8afc2f3ecf38998ffebc9787e15630dd
#
_cell.length_a   1.000
_cell.length_b   1.000
_cell.length_c   1.000
_cell.angle_alpha   90.00
_cell.angle_beta   90.00
_cell.angle_gamma   90.00
#
_symmetry.space_group_name_H-M   'P 1'
#
loop_
_entity.id
_entity.type
_entity.pdbx_description
1 polymer ?
#
loop_
_entity_poly.entity_id
_entity_poly.type
_entity_poly.pdbx_seq_one_letter_code
_entity_poly.pdbx_strand_id
1 'polypeptide(L)'
;MVHQYKNNGYNIVLDVNSGAIHIVDDLTYDVIALWEETSREEIIQRLNKTYDEAEIKEAIEEIEELQKNGDLFTPDDYEEYIGDVTKRPTVVKALCLHIAHDCNLACRYCFAEEGEYHGRRALMTYEVGKAALDFLIANSGNRRNLEVDFFGGEPTLNFQVVKDLVAYGREQEKIHNKNFRFTLTTNGVLLNDDIMEFANKEMDNVVLSIDGRKEVNDYMRPFRGGQGSYDVIVPKFQKFADSRNQERYYVRGTYTHHNLDFSKDVLHLADLGFKQISVEPVVAQETDDYAIREEDLPQLFAEYDALAKEMVKRKKEGKAFNFFHFMIDLEGGPCAVSYTHLTLPTILLV
;
A
#
# COMPACT_ATOMS: atom_id res chain seq x y z
N MET A 1 24.24 4.33 5.50
CA MET A 1 24.29 3.82 4.08
C MET A 1 23.63 4.85 3.17
N VAL A 2 24.32 5.31 2.14
CA VAL A 2 23.80 6.27 1.16
C VAL A 2 23.56 5.54 -0.17
N HIS A 3 22.37 5.70 -0.74
CA HIS A 3 21.99 5.12 -2.03
C HIS A 3 21.83 6.21 -3.07
N GLN A 4 22.59 6.13 -4.15
CA GLN A 4 22.56 7.09 -5.26
C GLN A 4 22.00 6.46 -6.53
N TYR A 5 21.09 7.16 -7.20
CA TYR A 5 20.57 6.74 -8.51
C TYR A 5 20.08 7.93 -9.32
N LYS A 6 19.98 7.73 -10.65
CA LYS A 6 19.43 8.72 -11.57
C LYS A 6 18.08 8.23 -12.09
N ASN A 7 17.06 9.06 -11.94
CA ASN A 7 15.73 8.76 -12.46
C ASN A 7 15.04 10.01 -13.00
N ASN A 8 14.40 9.93 -14.15
CA ASN A 8 13.61 10.98 -14.77
C ASN A 8 14.34 12.32 -14.93
N GLY A 9 15.68 12.29 -15.10
CA GLY A 9 16.53 13.47 -15.26
C GLY A 9 16.95 14.13 -13.95
N TYR A 10 16.70 13.50 -12.81
CA TYR A 10 17.15 13.91 -11.49
C TYR A 10 18.26 13.00 -10.97
N ASN A 11 19.25 13.58 -10.31
CA ASN A 11 20.18 12.84 -9.48
C ASN A 11 19.60 12.77 -8.07
N ILE A 12 19.33 11.58 -7.60
CA ILE A 12 18.66 11.33 -6.33
C ILE A 12 19.62 10.64 -5.39
N VAL A 13 19.68 11.15 -4.17
CA VAL A 13 20.50 10.62 -3.07
C VAL A 13 19.58 10.34 -1.89
N LEU A 14 19.54 9.08 -1.46
CA LEU A 14 18.77 8.63 -0.30
C LEU A 14 19.75 8.23 0.81
N ASP A 15 19.70 8.87 1.96
CA ASP A 15 20.29 8.35 3.17
C ASP A 15 19.31 7.39 3.85
N VAL A 16 19.67 6.11 3.84
CA VAL A 16 18.78 5.03 4.32
C VAL A 16 18.57 5.12 5.83
N ASN A 17 19.54 5.63 6.58
CA ASN A 17 19.49 5.67 8.04
C ASN A 17 18.67 6.85 8.58
N SER A 18 18.78 8.03 7.95
CA SER A 18 17.95 9.20 8.31
C SER A 18 16.59 9.22 7.58
N GLY A 19 16.48 8.54 6.42
CA GLY A 19 15.35 8.66 5.52
C GLY A 19 15.35 9.92 4.66
N ALA A 20 16.39 10.76 4.75
CA ALA A 20 16.49 12.00 3.98
C ALA A 20 16.70 11.72 2.48
N ILE A 21 15.99 12.48 1.64
CA ILE A 21 16.12 12.41 0.18
C ILE A 21 16.59 13.77 -0.32
N HIS A 22 17.69 13.78 -1.08
CA HIS A 22 18.25 14.96 -1.71
C HIS A 22 18.18 14.85 -3.23
N ILE A 23 17.82 15.96 -3.89
CA ILE A 23 17.98 16.12 -5.34
C ILE A 23 19.17 17.04 -5.52
N VAL A 24 20.21 16.54 -6.19
CA VAL A 24 21.49 17.22 -6.31
C VAL A 24 21.89 17.41 -7.78
N ASP A 25 22.82 18.32 -8.03
CA ASP A 25 23.43 18.47 -9.34
C ASP A 25 24.46 17.36 -9.66
N ASP A 26 25.02 17.38 -10.85
CA ASP A 26 25.99 16.34 -11.27
C ASP A 26 27.29 16.42 -10.44
N LEU A 27 27.77 17.62 -10.09
CA LEU A 27 28.97 17.80 -9.27
C LEU A 27 28.78 17.18 -7.88
N THR A 28 27.73 17.57 -7.18
CA THR A 28 27.43 17.07 -5.83
C THR A 28 27.22 15.56 -5.83
N TYR A 29 26.55 15.03 -6.89
CA TYR A 29 26.37 13.59 -7.07
C TYR A 29 27.71 12.86 -7.18
N ASP A 30 28.66 13.39 -7.98
CA ASP A 30 29.97 12.79 -8.17
C ASP A 30 30.86 12.92 -6.91
N VAL A 31 30.72 14.01 -6.14
CA VAL A 31 31.40 14.17 -4.84
C VAL A 31 30.90 13.13 -3.84
N ILE A 32 29.60 12.94 -3.73
CA ILE A 32 28.97 11.96 -2.82
C ILE A 32 29.43 10.53 -3.16
N ALA A 33 29.59 10.21 -4.44
CA ALA A 33 30.05 8.88 -4.89
C ALA A 33 31.47 8.54 -4.41
N LEU A 34 32.29 9.54 -4.10
CA LEU A 34 33.67 9.37 -3.63
C LEU A 34 33.81 9.56 -2.10
N TRP A 35 32.75 9.97 -1.40
CA TRP A 35 32.79 10.50 -0.06
C TRP A 35 33.38 9.57 1.01
N GLU A 36 32.95 8.30 1.00
CA GLU A 36 33.36 7.33 2.02
C GLU A 36 34.70 6.66 1.73
N GLU A 37 35.14 6.68 0.46
CA GLU A 37 36.31 5.92 0.01
C GLU A 37 37.58 6.78 -0.11
N THR A 38 37.45 8.13 -0.14
CA THR A 38 38.56 9.02 -0.46
C THR A 38 38.63 10.25 0.46
N SER A 39 39.86 10.79 0.63
CA SER A 39 40.05 12.07 1.36
C SER A 39 39.48 13.25 0.55
N ARG A 40 39.18 14.37 1.24
CA ARG A 40 38.68 15.59 0.60
C ARG A 40 39.65 16.15 -0.44
N GLU A 41 40.96 16.08 -0.17
CA GLU A 41 41.99 16.48 -1.10
C GLU A 41 42.01 15.61 -2.36
N GLU A 42 41.80 14.31 -2.20
CA GLU A 42 41.76 13.37 -3.31
C GLU A 42 40.50 13.52 -4.16
N ILE A 43 39.34 13.84 -3.54
CA ILE A 43 38.10 14.20 -4.26
C ILE A 43 38.36 15.39 -5.19
N ILE A 44 38.98 16.46 -4.64
CA ILE A 44 39.33 17.65 -5.42
C ILE A 44 40.25 17.28 -6.59
N GLN A 45 41.31 16.48 -6.33
CA GLN A 45 42.25 16.06 -7.39
C GLN A 45 41.61 15.22 -8.50
N ARG A 46 40.62 14.38 -8.16
CA ARG A 46 39.94 13.54 -9.14
C ARG A 46 38.96 14.35 -10.01
N LEU A 47 38.22 15.27 -9.39
CA LEU A 47 37.14 16.00 -10.01
C LEU A 47 37.56 17.33 -10.68
N ASN A 48 38.70 17.92 -10.31
CA ASN A 48 39.18 19.18 -10.89
C ASN A 48 39.48 19.15 -12.41
N LYS A 49 39.44 17.95 -13.01
CA LYS A 49 39.51 17.79 -14.48
C LYS A 49 38.20 18.08 -15.20
N THR A 50 37.09 18.04 -14.46
CA THR A 50 35.73 18.14 -14.99
C THR A 50 35.01 19.37 -14.45
N TYR A 51 35.27 19.75 -13.21
CA TYR A 51 34.62 20.82 -12.47
C TYR A 51 35.62 21.85 -11.94
N ASP A 52 35.16 23.07 -11.64
CA ASP A 52 35.97 24.09 -11.01
C ASP A 52 36.34 23.72 -9.57
N GLU A 53 37.56 23.97 -9.15
CA GLU A 53 38.03 23.62 -7.80
C GLU A 53 37.26 24.34 -6.69
N ALA A 54 36.81 25.58 -6.95
CA ALA A 54 36.02 26.34 -5.98
C ALA A 54 34.62 25.73 -5.80
N GLU A 55 33.97 25.32 -6.92
CA GLU A 55 32.68 24.65 -6.89
C GLU A 55 32.77 23.30 -6.16
N ILE A 56 33.83 22.51 -6.38
CA ILE A 56 34.07 21.25 -5.67
C ILE A 56 34.17 21.48 -4.15
N LYS A 57 34.89 22.52 -3.73
CA LYS A 57 35.03 22.85 -2.29
C LYS A 57 33.71 23.27 -1.69
N GLU A 58 32.89 24.05 -2.39
CA GLU A 58 31.56 24.47 -1.96
C GLU A 58 30.67 23.23 -1.77
N ALA A 59 30.63 22.30 -2.75
CA ALA A 59 29.87 21.06 -2.63
C ALA A 59 30.34 20.20 -1.45
N ILE A 60 31.64 20.13 -1.18
CA ILE A 60 32.20 19.43 -0.01
C ILE A 60 31.70 20.07 1.29
N GLU A 61 31.73 21.39 1.40
CA GLU A 61 31.26 22.12 2.59
C GLU A 61 29.76 21.88 2.84
N GLU A 62 28.93 21.90 1.79
CA GLU A 62 27.50 21.59 1.89
C GLU A 62 27.25 20.16 2.37
N ILE A 63 27.97 19.18 1.84
CA ILE A 63 27.85 17.78 2.26
C ILE A 63 28.30 17.60 3.74
N GLU A 64 29.35 18.28 4.17
CA GLU A 64 29.79 18.26 5.57
C GLU A 64 28.75 18.88 6.51
N GLU A 65 28.03 19.91 6.06
CA GLU A 65 26.93 20.49 6.82
C GLU A 65 25.75 19.51 6.94
N LEU A 66 25.36 18.87 5.83
CA LEU A 66 24.31 17.83 5.83
C LEU A 66 24.69 16.65 6.74
N GLN A 67 25.94 16.21 6.69
CA GLN A 67 26.46 15.15 7.56
C GLN A 67 26.40 15.54 9.04
N LYS A 68 26.80 16.77 9.36
CA LYS A 68 26.74 17.31 10.73
C LYS A 68 25.32 17.42 11.26
N ASN A 69 24.36 17.71 10.39
CA ASN A 69 22.94 17.83 10.73
C ASN A 69 22.25 16.46 10.86
N GLY A 70 22.89 15.38 10.42
CA GLY A 70 22.30 14.04 10.42
C GLY A 70 21.35 13.79 9.25
N ASP A 71 21.50 14.54 8.15
CA ASP A 71 20.67 14.42 6.95
C ASP A 71 21.38 13.64 5.83
N LEU A 72 22.68 13.36 5.98
CA LEU A 72 23.46 12.59 5.01
C LEU A 72 24.62 11.86 5.71
N PHE A 73 24.96 10.65 5.25
CA PHE A 73 25.96 9.77 5.87
C PHE A 73 25.72 9.51 7.35
N THR A 74 24.45 9.36 7.71
CA THR A 74 24.01 9.12 9.08
C THR A 74 24.47 7.74 9.56
N PRO A 75 24.99 7.61 10.79
CA PRO A 75 25.38 6.31 11.34
C PRO A 75 24.18 5.38 11.47
N ASP A 76 24.44 4.07 11.39
CA ASP A 76 23.42 3.05 11.62
C ASP A 76 23.31 2.77 13.14
N ASP A 77 22.40 3.48 13.78
CA ASP A 77 22.11 3.27 15.21
C ASP A 77 21.12 2.10 15.42
N TYR A 78 20.68 1.45 14.36
CA TYR A 78 19.63 0.40 14.41
C TYR A 78 20.13 -0.89 15.06
N GLU A 79 21.42 -1.21 14.96
CA GLU A 79 21.98 -2.43 15.56
C GLU A 79 21.75 -2.49 17.08
N GLU A 80 21.75 -1.35 17.77
CA GLU A 80 21.47 -1.30 19.19
C GLU A 80 20.04 -1.68 19.54
N TYR A 81 19.09 -1.45 18.63
CA TYR A 81 17.65 -1.75 18.83
C TYR A 81 17.21 -3.12 18.34
N ILE A 82 17.95 -3.77 17.44
CA ILE A 82 17.59 -5.10 16.88
C ILE A 82 17.49 -6.15 17.99
N GLY A 83 18.39 -6.13 18.98
CA GLY A 83 18.36 -7.05 20.11
C GLY A 83 17.07 -6.99 20.94
N ASP A 84 16.46 -5.82 21.05
CA ASP A 84 15.22 -5.62 21.78
C ASP A 84 13.98 -6.00 20.99
N VAL A 85 14.01 -5.86 19.66
CA VAL A 85 12.90 -6.27 18.77
C VAL A 85 12.68 -7.78 18.83
N THR A 86 13.76 -8.58 18.85
CA THR A 86 13.68 -10.06 18.93
C THR A 86 13.18 -10.57 20.29
N LYS A 87 13.28 -9.77 21.35
CA LYS A 87 12.84 -10.10 22.71
C LYS A 87 11.42 -9.64 23.03
N ARG A 88 10.77 -8.86 22.15
CA ARG A 88 9.42 -8.38 22.40
C ARG A 88 8.42 -9.53 22.38
N PRO A 89 7.47 -9.57 23.33
CA PRO A 89 6.43 -10.58 23.32
C PRO A 89 5.58 -10.41 22.07
N THR A 90 5.27 -11.52 21.42
CA THR A 90 4.35 -11.55 20.28
C THR A 90 2.95 -11.21 20.77
N VAL A 91 2.35 -10.16 20.22
CA VAL A 91 0.96 -9.76 20.49
C VAL A 91 0.19 -9.67 19.19
N VAL A 92 -1.07 -10.09 19.21
CA VAL A 92 -1.95 -9.98 18.05
C VAL A 92 -2.41 -8.53 17.91
N LYS A 93 -2.17 -7.92 16.74
CA LYS A 93 -2.56 -6.54 16.43
C LYS A 93 -3.83 -6.47 15.60
N ALA A 94 -3.99 -7.40 14.68
CA ALA A 94 -5.02 -7.33 13.64
C ALA A 94 -5.60 -8.70 13.33
N LEU A 95 -6.84 -8.71 12.86
CA LEU A 95 -7.51 -9.87 12.27
C LEU A 95 -8.13 -9.50 10.93
N CYS A 96 -8.01 -10.42 9.97
CA CYS A 96 -8.81 -10.42 8.76
C CYS A 96 -9.93 -11.46 8.93
N LEU A 97 -11.17 -11.01 8.95
CA LEU A 97 -12.34 -11.85 9.15
C LEU A 97 -13.03 -12.12 7.82
N HIS A 98 -13.03 -13.38 7.39
CA HIS A 98 -13.77 -13.81 6.21
C HIS A 98 -15.26 -13.93 6.53
N ILE A 99 -15.98 -12.83 6.38
CA ILE A 99 -17.41 -12.70 6.70
C ILE A 99 -18.30 -13.58 5.80
N ALA A 100 -17.86 -13.78 4.57
CA ALA A 100 -18.53 -14.66 3.63
C ALA A 100 -17.51 -15.48 2.82
N HIS A 101 -17.68 -16.79 2.78
CA HIS A 101 -17.09 -17.69 1.79
C HIS A 101 -18.05 -17.84 0.61
N ASP A 102 -18.44 -16.72 0.02
CA ASP A 102 -19.24 -16.59 -1.19
C ASP A 102 -19.02 -15.20 -1.79
N CYS A 103 -19.19 -15.08 -3.11
CA CYS A 103 -19.04 -13.82 -3.83
C CYS A 103 -20.07 -13.75 -4.97
N ASN A 104 -20.52 -12.55 -5.28
CA ASN A 104 -21.43 -12.26 -6.40
C ASN A 104 -20.68 -11.91 -7.70
N LEU A 105 -19.33 -11.85 -7.68
CA LEU A 105 -18.46 -11.75 -8.84
C LEU A 105 -17.68 -13.06 -9.06
N ALA A 106 -17.09 -13.20 -10.26
CA ALA A 106 -16.22 -14.29 -10.66
C ALA A 106 -14.92 -13.73 -11.24
N CYS A 107 -14.14 -13.04 -10.38
CA CYS A 107 -12.87 -12.42 -10.80
C CYS A 107 -11.89 -13.49 -11.26
N ARG A 108 -11.25 -13.30 -12.43
CA ARG A 108 -10.37 -14.31 -13.05
C ARG A 108 -9.11 -14.61 -12.24
N TYR A 109 -8.57 -13.60 -11.54
CA TYR A 109 -7.40 -13.74 -10.66
C TYR A 109 -7.76 -14.03 -9.20
N CYS A 110 -8.99 -14.44 -8.91
CA CYS A 110 -9.44 -14.60 -7.53
C CYS A 110 -8.70 -15.74 -6.83
N PHE A 111 -7.81 -15.42 -5.92
CA PHE A 111 -7.10 -16.42 -5.10
C PHE A 111 -8.02 -17.22 -4.17
N ALA A 112 -9.22 -16.71 -3.93
CA ALA A 112 -10.24 -17.32 -3.07
C ALA A 112 -11.27 -18.17 -3.85
N GLU A 113 -11.03 -18.49 -5.13
CA GLU A 113 -11.95 -19.30 -5.96
C GLU A 113 -13.41 -18.82 -5.86
N GLU A 114 -13.66 -17.59 -6.31
CA GLU A 114 -14.97 -16.94 -6.20
C GLU A 114 -15.49 -16.81 -4.76
N GLY A 115 -14.57 -16.80 -3.80
CA GLY A 115 -14.85 -16.64 -2.37
C GLY A 115 -14.95 -17.95 -1.59
N GLU A 116 -14.85 -19.12 -2.21
CA GLU A 116 -15.01 -20.42 -1.55
C GLU A 116 -13.78 -20.88 -0.75
N TYR A 117 -12.59 -20.32 -1.02
CA TYR A 117 -11.32 -20.63 -0.32
C TYR A 117 -11.02 -22.12 -0.27
N HIS A 118 -11.11 -22.84 -1.40
CA HIS A 118 -10.92 -24.29 -1.53
C HIS A 118 -11.85 -25.14 -0.63
N GLY A 119 -12.96 -24.55 -0.18
CA GLY A 119 -13.89 -25.19 0.74
C GLY A 119 -15.30 -25.25 0.21
N ARG A 120 -16.22 -24.65 0.93
CA ARG A 120 -17.63 -24.57 0.60
C ARG A 120 -18.14 -23.15 0.78
N ARG A 121 -19.18 -22.80 0.06
CA ARG A 121 -19.94 -21.56 0.33
C ARG A 121 -20.50 -21.59 1.73
N ALA A 122 -20.20 -20.58 2.50
CA ALA A 122 -20.65 -20.43 3.87
C ALA A 122 -20.67 -18.94 4.25
N LEU A 123 -21.49 -18.59 5.21
CA LEU A 123 -21.50 -17.27 5.84
C LEU A 123 -21.01 -17.42 7.29
N MET A 124 -20.17 -16.49 7.75
CA MET A 124 -19.73 -16.48 9.15
C MET A 124 -20.93 -16.27 10.08
N THR A 125 -21.01 -17.05 11.16
CA THR A 125 -22.01 -16.77 12.19
C THR A 125 -21.49 -15.69 13.14
N TYR A 126 -22.41 -15.02 13.83
CA TYR A 126 -22.07 -14.03 14.86
C TYR A 126 -21.16 -14.61 15.93
N GLU A 127 -21.43 -15.85 16.37
CA GLU A 127 -20.66 -16.52 17.44
C GLU A 127 -19.21 -16.73 17.05
N VAL A 128 -18.93 -17.09 15.78
CA VAL A 128 -17.55 -17.26 15.28
C VAL A 128 -16.84 -15.91 15.24
N GLY A 129 -17.47 -14.89 14.69
CA GLY A 129 -16.89 -13.55 14.65
C GLY A 129 -16.66 -12.94 16.05
N LYS A 130 -17.63 -13.16 16.97
CA LYS A 130 -17.48 -12.78 18.39
C LYS A 130 -16.28 -13.45 19.02
N ALA A 131 -16.14 -14.78 18.86
CA ALA A 131 -15.01 -15.52 19.42
C ALA A 131 -13.67 -15.03 18.84
N ALA A 132 -13.62 -14.62 17.57
CA ALA A 132 -12.44 -14.03 16.97
C ALA A 132 -12.09 -12.67 17.60
N LEU A 133 -13.05 -11.80 17.86
CA LEU A 133 -12.83 -10.52 18.57
C LEU A 133 -12.36 -10.75 20.01
N ASP A 134 -12.96 -11.72 20.73
CA ASP A 134 -12.52 -12.12 22.07
C ASP A 134 -11.07 -12.63 22.06
N PHE A 135 -10.70 -13.43 21.06
CA PHE A 135 -9.32 -13.89 20.85
C PHE A 135 -8.37 -12.72 20.62
N LEU A 136 -8.73 -11.76 19.76
CA LEU A 136 -7.91 -10.58 19.49
C LEU A 136 -7.67 -9.77 20.78
N ILE A 137 -8.69 -9.54 21.57
CA ILE A 137 -8.59 -8.83 22.84
C ILE A 137 -7.66 -9.55 23.79
N ALA A 138 -7.88 -10.87 23.99
CA ALA A 138 -7.12 -11.69 24.93
C ALA A 138 -5.63 -11.77 24.58
N ASN A 139 -5.29 -11.74 23.27
CA ASN A 139 -3.92 -11.91 22.79
C ASN A 139 -3.23 -10.61 22.37
N SER A 140 -3.85 -9.45 22.60
CA SER A 140 -3.29 -8.14 22.22
C SER A 140 -2.42 -7.49 23.30
N GLY A 141 -2.32 -8.11 24.49
CA GLY A 141 -1.55 -7.55 25.61
C GLY A 141 -1.98 -6.11 25.94
N ASN A 142 -1.01 -5.23 26.11
CA ASN A 142 -1.25 -3.82 26.41
C ASN A 142 -1.57 -2.95 25.18
N ARG A 143 -1.59 -3.53 23.96
CA ARG A 143 -1.90 -2.78 22.74
C ARG A 143 -3.32 -2.29 22.78
N ARG A 144 -3.50 -0.96 22.69
CA ARG A 144 -4.81 -0.32 22.70
C ARG A 144 -5.49 -0.36 21.34
N ASN A 145 -4.77 0.00 20.27
CA ASN A 145 -5.34 0.06 18.93
C ASN A 145 -5.25 -1.33 18.27
N LEU A 146 -6.41 -1.86 17.91
CA LEU A 146 -6.60 -3.17 17.27
C LEU A 146 -7.28 -2.96 15.91
N GLU A 147 -6.91 -3.77 14.94
CA GLU A 147 -7.42 -3.66 13.58
C GLU A 147 -8.24 -4.89 13.21
N VAL A 148 -9.37 -4.68 12.59
CA VAL A 148 -10.24 -5.75 12.08
C VAL A 148 -10.66 -5.41 10.67
N ASP A 149 -10.29 -6.24 9.71
CA ASP A 149 -10.70 -6.14 8.32
C ASP A 149 -11.82 -7.15 8.03
N PHE A 150 -12.98 -6.64 7.66
CA PHE A 150 -14.09 -7.44 7.14
C PHE A 150 -13.86 -7.72 5.67
N PHE A 151 -13.53 -8.96 5.38
CA PHE A 151 -13.06 -9.46 4.11
C PHE A 151 -13.81 -10.76 3.71
N GLY A 152 -13.22 -11.54 2.82
CA GLY A 152 -13.70 -12.84 2.38
C GLY A 152 -13.96 -12.87 0.87
N GLY A 153 -15.03 -13.51 0.43
CA GLY A 153 -15.52 -13.39 -0.93
C GLY A 153 -16.11 -12.00 -1.15
N GLU A 154 -17.33 -11.78 -0.65
CA GLU A 154 -17.94 -10.45 -0.59
C GLU A 154 -18.63 -10.25 0.78
N PRO A 155 -18.06 -9.46 1.69
CA PRO A 155 -18.59 -9.32 3.06
C PRO A 155 -19.97 -8.69 3.12
N THR A 156 -20.38 -7.89 2.12
CA THR A 156 -21.72 -7.29 2.09
C THR A 156 -22.85 -8.31 1.86
N LEU A 157 -22.53 -9.55 1.45
CA LEU A 157 -23.50 -10.66 1.44
C LEU A 157 -23.97 -11.04 2.84
N ASN A 158 -23.19 -10.73 3.86
CA ASN A 158 -23.46 -11.05 5.25
C ASN A 158 -23.35 -9.80 6.16
N PHE A 159 -23.84 -8.69 5.66
CA PHE A 159 -23.59 -7.38 6.27
C PHE A 159 -24.23 -7.20 7.67
N GLN A 160 -25.29 -7.96 7.98
CA GLN A 160 -25.87 -7.93 9.33
C GLN A 160 -24.88 -8.41 10.39
N VAL A 161 -24.14 -9.47 10.11
CA VAL A 161 -23.07 -9.96 11.02
C VAL A 161 -21.95 -8.92 11.17
N VAL A 162 -21.59 -8.19 10.12
CA VAL A 162 -20.66 -7.05 10.22
C VAL A 162 -21.18 -6.00 11.21
N LYS A 163 -22.44 -5.60 11.10
CA LYS A 163 -23.07 -4.63 12.02
C LYS A 163 -23.04 -5.12 13.47
N ASP A 164 -23.39 -6.38 13.68
CA ASP A 164 -23.46 -6.98 15.02
C ASP A 164 -22.06 -7.10 15.65
N LEU A 165 -21.04 -7.46 14.87
CA LEU A 165 -19.64 -7.52 15.33
C LEU A 165 -19.07 -6.15 15.64
N VAL A 166 -19.38 -5.14 14.85
CA VAL A 166 -18.98 -3.74 15.15
C VAL A 166 -19.62 -3.28 16.45
N ALA A 167 -20.93 -3.51 16.63
CA ALA A 167 -21.61 -3.15 17.88
C ALA A 167 -20.99 -3.84 19.09
N TYR A 168 -20.71 -5.15 18.99
CA TYR A 168 -20.01 -5.90 20.01
C TYR A 168 -18.60 -5.32 20.29
N GLY A 169 -17.81 -5.05 19.25
CA GLY A 169 -16.49 -4.45 19.39
C GLY A 169 -16.53 -3.12 20.14
N ARG A 170 -17.48 -2.22 19.82
CA ARG A 170 -17.67 -0.92 20.49
C ARG A 170 -18.04 -1.07 21.99
N GLU A 171 -18.72 -2.14 22.36
CA GLU A 171 -18.98 -2.46 23.78
C GLU A 171 -17.71 -2.93 24.47
N GLN A 172 -16.93 -3.83 23.82
CA GLN A 172 -15.70 -4.40 24.38
C GLN A 172 -14.57 -3.34 24.51
N GLU A 173 -14.54 -2.32 23.66
CA GLU A 173 -13.60 -1.19 23.78
C GLU A 173 -13.64 -0.55 25.18
N LYS A 174 -14.84 -0.36 25.72
CA LYS A 174 -15.08 0.27 27.03
C LYS A 174 -14.63 -0.61 28.18
N ILE A 175 -14.82 -1.94 28.04
CA ILE A 175 -14.52 -2.92 29.08
C ILE A 175 -13.01 -3.17 29.17
N HIS A 176 -12.33 -3.27 28.02
CA HIS A 176 -10.95 -3.70 27.92
C HIS A 176 -9.96 -2.56 27.60
N ASN A 177 -10.41 -1.32 27.58
CA ASN A 177 -9.60 -0.14 27.19
C ASN A 177 -8.90 -0.36 25.83
N LYS A 178 -9.65 -0.87 24.86
CA LYS A 178 -9.22 -1.06 23.47
C LYS A 178 -9.83 0.00 22.57
N ASN A 179 -9.33 0.08 21.33
CA ASN A 179 -9.87 0.91 20.28
C ASN A 179 -9.78 0.12 18.98
N PHE A 180 -10.93 -0.31 18.45
CA PHE A 180 -11.00 -1.04 17.20
C PHE A 180 -11.03 -0.10 16.00
N ARG A 181 -10.17 -0.33 15.05
CA ARG A 181 -10.18 0.27 13.72
C ARG A 181 -10.74 -0.76 12.76
N PHE A 182 -11.97 -0.53 12.31
CA PHE A 182 -12.65 -1.42 11.38
C PHE A 182 -12.40 -1.00 9.94
N THR A 183 -12.06 -1.96 9.09
CA THR A 183 -11.94 -1.82 7.64
C THR A 183 -12.96 -2.72 6.96
N LEU A 184 -13.55 -2.27 5.87
CA LEU A 184 -14.42 -3.05 5.00
C LEU A 184 -13.81 -3.11 3.60
N THR A 185 -13.57 -4.31 3.08
CA THR A 185 -13.14 -4.53 1.70
C THR A 185 -14.32 -5.07 0.90
N THR A 186 -14.77 -4.36 -0.14
CA THR A 186 -15.95 -4.74 -0.92
C THR A 186 -15.75 -4.56 -2.43
N ASN A 187 -16.39 -5.42 -3.21
CA ASN A 187 -16.51 -5.25 -4.66
C ASN A 187 -17.60 -4.22 -5.06
N GLY A 188 -18.37 -3.71 -4.10
CA GLY A 188 -19.35 -2.64 -4.28
C GLY A 188 -20.65 -2.98 -4.95
N VAL A 189 -20.85 -4.19 -5.45
CA VAL A 189 -22.09 -4.57 -6.17
C VAL A 189 -23.31 -4.36 -5.30
N LEU A 190 -23.25 -4.72 -4.01
CA LEU A 190 -24.36 -4.58 -3.05
C LEU A 190 -24.33 -3.27 -2.28
N LEU A 191 -23.36 -2.40 -2.52
CA LEU A 191 -23.26 -1.11 -1.85
C LEU A 191 -24.53 -0.28 -2.12
N ASN A 192 -25.18 0.13 -1.06
CA ASN A 192 -26.39 0.95 -1.07
C ASN A 192 -26.30 2.04 0.03
N ASP A 193 -27.29 2.89 0.14
CA ASP A 193 -27.27 4.02 1.05
C ASP A 193 -27.13 3.61 2.55
N ASP A 194 -27.80 2.53 2.95
CA ASP A 194 -27.72 2.01 4.33
C ASP A 194 -26.31 1.51 4.67
N ILE A 195 -25.66 0.79 3.72
CA ILE A 195 -24.30 0.32 3.89
C ILE A 195 -23.32 1.50 3.91
N MET A 196 -23.52 2.48 3.02
CA MET A 196 -22.68 3.68 2.96
C MET A 196 -22.78 4.49 4.26
N GLU A 197 -23.97 4.73 4.78
CA GLU A 197 -24.20 5.46 6.04
C GLU A 197 -23.51 4.75 7.21
N PHE A 198 -23.71 3.43 7.33
CA PHE A 198 -23.07 2.63 8.37
C PHE A 198 -21.55 2.69 8.25
N ALA A 199 -21.00 2.49 7.03
CA ALA A 199 -19.57 2.51 6.79
C ALA A 199 -18.96 3.89 7.07
N ASN A 200 -19.65 4.97 6.75
CA ASN A 200 -19.20 6.33 7.05
C ASN A 200 -19.10 6.59 8.55
N LYS A 201 -20.00 5.98 9.33
CA LYS A 201 -20.03 6.13 10.78
C LYS A 201 -19.03 5.25 11.51
N GLU A 202 -18.90 3.99 11.11
CA GLU A 202 -18.24 2.96 11.92
C GLU A 202 -16.91 2.47 11.33
N MET A 203 -16.67 2.61 10.00
CA MET A 203 -15.47 2.12 9.38
C MET A 203 -14.38 3.20 9.30
N ASP A 204 -13.20 2.91 9.85
CA ASP A 204 -12.04 3.78 9.76
C ASP A 204 -11.51 3.86 8.33
N ASN A 205 -11.64 2.77 7.58
CA ASN A 205 -11.26 2.71 6.18
C ASN A 205 -12.21 1.81 5.38
N VAL A 206 -12.34 2.08 4.06
CA VAL A 206 -13.08 1.21 3.15
C VAL A 206 -12.29 1.02 1.87
N VAL A 207 -12.12 -0.23 1.48
CA VAL A 207 -11.44 -0.64 0.24
C VAL A 207 -12.50 -0.95 -0.81
N LEU A 208 -12.46 -0.21 -1.91
CA LEU A 208 -13.39 -0.33 -3.04
C LEU A 208 -12.68 -1.00 -4.21
N SER A 209 -13.03 -2.25 -4.50
CA SER A 209 -12.30 -3.08 -5.48
C SER A 209 -12.71 -2.77 -6.92
N ILE A 210 -11.79 -2.16 -7.70
CA ILE A 210 -11.95 -1.83 -9.13
C ILE A 210 -10.57 -1.78 -9.80
N ASP A 211 -10.43 -2.40 -10.99
CA ASP A 211 -9.12 -2.57 -11.63
C ASP A 211 -8.70 -1.39 -12.53
N GLY A 212 -9.61 -0.48 -12.87
CA GLY A 212 -9.29 0.66 -13.73
C GLY A 212 -10.32 0.91 -14.83
N ARG A 213 -9.86 1.00 -16.09
CA ARG A 213 -10.73 1.21 -17.27
C ARG A 213 -11.79 0.12 -17.38
N LYS A 214 -12.91 0.47 -18.00
CA LYS A 214 -14.07 -0.41 -18.11
C LYS A 214 -13.72 -1.78 -18.71
N GLU A 215 -13.00 -1.78 -19.82
CA GLU A 215 -12.61 -3.02 -20.51
C GLU A 215 -11.71 -3.92 -19.64
N VAL A 216 -10.81 -3.35 -18.86
CA VAL A 216 -9.93 -4.08 -17.93
C VAL A 216 -10.76 -4.65 -16.78
N ASN A 217 -11.55 -3.80 -16.13
CA ASN A 217 -12.38 -4.22 -15.01
C ASN A 217 -13.38 -5.29 -15.41
N ASP A 218 -14.10 -5.08 -16.51
CA ASP A 218 -15.16 -6.01 -16.94
C ASP A 218 -14.60 -7.36 -17.41
N TYR A 219 -13.37 -7.38 -17.96
CA TYR A 219 -12.69 -8.62 -18.31
C TYR A 219 -12.23 -9.40 -17.07
N MET A 220 -11.62 -8.72 -16.10
CA MET A 220 -11.02 -9.39 -14.94
C MET A 220 -12.01 -9.61 -13.79
N ARG A 221 -13.06 -8.79 -13.68
CA ARG A 221 -14.04 -8.80 -12.57
C ARG A 221 -15.50 -8.92 -13.08
N PRO A 222 -15.83 -9.93 -13.88
CA PRO A 222 -17.19 -10.11 -14.36
C PRO A 222 -18.12 -10.62 -13.24
N PHE A 223 -19.42 -10.42 -13.43
CA PHE A 223 -20.42 -11.20 -12.72
C PHE A 223 -20.31 -12.68 -13.09
N ARG A 224 -20.86 -13.58 -12.26
CA ARG A 224 -20.91 -15.03 -12.57
C ARG A 224 -21.59 -15.34 -13.91
N GLY A 225 -22.50 -14.49 -14.37
CA GLY A 225 -23.13 -14.59 -15.68
C GLY A 225 -22.30 -14.03 -16.85
N GLY A 226 -21.06 -13.58 -16.61
CA GLY A 226 -20.15 -13.07 -17.63
C GLY A 226 -20.33 -11.58 -17.98
N GLN A 227 -21.35 -10.90 -17.43
CA GLN A 227 -21.56 -9.47 -17.66
C GLN A 227 -20.50 -8.66 -16.89
N GLY A 228 -20.11 -7.49 -17.41
CA GLY A 228 -19.19 -6.57 -16.75
C GLY A 228 -19.80 -5.94 -15.50
N SER A 229 -18.96 -5.67 -14.50
CA SER A 229 -19.38 -5.06 -13.23
C SER A 229 -19.18 -3.55 -13.17
N TYR A 230 -18.38 -2.97 -14.07
CA TYR A 230 -17.93 -1.58 -14.03
C TYR A 230 -19.08 -0.58 -13.94
N ASP A 231 -20.06 -0.65 -14.84
CA ASP A 231 -21.18 0.30 -14.89
C ASP A 231 -22.07 0.25 -13.65
N VAL A 232 -22.05 -0.86 -12.91
CA VAL A 232 -22.79 -1.02 -11.65
C VAL A 232 -22.04 -0.42 -10.48
N ILE A 233 -20.71 -0.59 -10.42
CA ILE A 233 -19.94 -0.21 -9.23
C ILE A 233 -19.45 1.23 -9.27
N VAL A 234 -19.06 1.78 -10.42
CA VAL A 234 -18.45 3.11 -10.52
C VAL A 234 -19.33 4.21 -9.94
N PRO A 235 -20.64 4.33 -10.30
CA PRO A 235 -21.49 5.39 -9.72
C PRO A 235 -21.63 5.29 -8.21
N LYS A 236 -21.61 4.06 -7.67
CA LYS A 236 -21.68 3.81 -6.23
C LYS A 236 -20.39 4.21 -5.53
N PHE A 237 -19.23 3.90 -6.13
CA PHE A 237 -17.92 4.26 -5.59
C PHE A 237 -17.70 5.76 -5.59
N GLN A 238 -18.10 6.46 -6.66
CA GLN A 238 -18.04 7.92 -6.72
C GLN A 238 -18.90 8.54 -5.60
N LYS A 239 -20.17 8.12 -5.49
CA LYS A 239 -21.07 8.58 -4.42
C LYS A 239 -20.48 8.33 -3.03
N PHE A 240 -19.88 7.15 -2.81
CA PHE A 240 -19.29 6.79 -1.53
C PHE A 240 -18.04 7.64 -1.22
N ALA A 241 -17.12 7.78 -2.16
CA ALA A 241 -15.92 8.59 -2.00
C ALA A 241 -16.25 10.06 -1.68
N ASP A 242 -17.24 10.62 -2.38
CA ASP A 242 -17.72 11.98 -2.13
C ASP A 242 -18.37 12.12 -0.73
N SER A 243 -19.13 11.11 -0.29
CA SER A 243 -19.76 11.11 1.03
C SER A 243 -18.74 11.06 2.17
N ARG A 244 -17.50 10.64 1.89
CA ARG A 244 -16.36 10.62 2.82
C ARG A 244 -15.40 11.81 2.63
N ASN A 245 -15.75 12.81 1.84
CA ASN A 245 -14.88 13.94 1.47
C ASN A 245 -13.54 13.49 0.88
N GLN A 246 -13.52 12.40 0.14
CA GLN A 246 -12.34 11.80 -0.49
C GLN A 246 -11.26 11.32 0.53
N GLU A 247 -11.66 10.98 1.76
CA GLU A 247 -10.77 10.52 2.82
C GLU A 247 -11.19 9.14 3.38
N ARG A 248 -10.25 8.45 4.00
CA ARG A 248 -10.45 7.16 4.69
C ARG A 248 -11.13 6.10 3.82
N TYR A 249 -10.80 6.09 2.56
CA TYR A 249 -11.11 5.02 1.60
C TYR A 249 -9.94 4.92 0.62
N TYR A 250 -9.90 3.86 -0.15
CA TYR A 250 -9.16 3.83 -1.41
C TYR A 250 -9.82 2.88 -2.40
N VAL A 251 -9.69 3.22 -3.69
CA VAL A 251 -10.00 2.29 -4.75
C VAL A 251 -8.79 1.39 -4.94
N ARG A 252 -9.02 0.06 -4.99
CA ARG A 252 -7.96 -0.92 -5.14
C ARG A 252 -8.21 -1.78 -6.36
N GLY A 253 -7.24 -1.78 -7.26
CA GLY A 253 -7.24 -2.59 -8.46
C GLY A 253 -6.05 -3.55 -8.52
N THR A 254 -6.10 -4.42 -9.52
CA THR A 254 -5.04 -5.35 -9.82
C THR A 254 -4.68 -5.23 -11.29
N TYR A 255 -3.39 -5.03 -11.62
CA TYR A 255 -2.91 -5.11 -12.98
C TYR A 255 -2.26 -6.47 -13.25
N THR A 256 -2.32 -6.90 -14.50
CA THR A 256 -1.94 -8.23 -14.95
C THR A 256 -1.14 -8.14 -16.24
N HIS A 257 -0.69 -9.29 -16.78
CA HIS A 257 -0.11 -9.36 -18.13
C HIS A 257 -1.01 -8.75 -19.22
N HIS A 258 -2.34 -8.75 -19.01
CA HIS A 258 -3.30 -8.22 -20.00
C HIS A 258 -3.44 -6.69 -20.00
N ASN A 259 -2.95 -6.00 -18.97
CA ASN A 259 -3.00 -4.53 -18.88
C ASN A 259 -1.68 -3.97 -18.32
N LEU A 260 -0.58 -4.31 -18.97
CA LEU A 260 0.75 -3.79 -18.61
C LEU A 260 0.82 -2.25 -18.67
N ASP A 261 -0.08 -1.61 -19.43
CA ASP A 261 -0.27 -0.16 -19.46
C ASP A 261 -1.11 0.37 -18.27
N PHE A 262 -0.90 -0.20 -17.09
CA PHE A 262 -1.67 0.05 -15.87
C PHE A 262 -1.67 1.51 -15.43
N SER A 263 -0.67 2.31 -15.84
CA SER A 263 -0.67 3.75 -15.59
C SER A 263 -1.93 4.42 -16.13
N LYS A 264 -2.48 3.94 -17.26
CA LYS A 264 -3.73 4.43 -17.83
C LYS A 264 -4.93 4.07 -16.96
N ASP A 265 -4.89 2.93 -16.26
CA ASP A 265 -5.93 2.51 -15.34
C ASP A 265 -5.93 3.40 -14.09
N VAL A 266 -4.75 3.68 -13.54
CA VAL A 266 -4.58 4.63 -12.42
C VAL A 266 -5.07 6.03 -12.78
N LEU A 267 -4.67 6.54 -13.96
CA LEU A 267 -5.08 7.86 -14.43
C LEU A 267 -6.57 7.93 -14.72
N HIS A 268 -7.16 6.86 -15.24
CA HIS A 268 -8.60 6.75 -15.44
C HIS A 268 -9.37 6.84 -14.11
N LEU A 269 -8.92 6.13 -13.08
CA LEU A 269 -9.52 6.22 -11.74
C LEU A 269 -9.40 7.64 -11.17
N ALA A 270 -8.24 8.30 -11.36
CA ALA A 270 -8.06 9.69 -10.96
C ALA A 270 -8.99 10.65 -11.71
N ASP A 271 -9.23 10.41 -13.02
CA ASP A 271 -10.13 11.20 -13.85
C ASP A 271 -11.60 10.99 -13.50
N LEU A 272 -11.97 9.83 -12.93
CA LEU A 272 -13.27 9.59 -12.31
C LEU A 272 -13.48 10.36 -10.99
N GLY A 273 -12.45 11.03 -10.47
CA GLY A 273 -12.50 11.85 -9.26
C GLY A 273 -11.96 11.18 -8.01
N PHE A 274 -11.50 9.93 -8.07
CA PHE A 274 -10.90 9.26 -6.91
C PHE A 274 -9.55 9.87 -6.54
N LYS A 275 -9.36 10.13 -5.23
CA LYS A 275 -8.13 10.73 -4.70
C LYS A 275 -7.20 9.75 -4.01
N GLN A 276 -7.69 8.57 -3.68
CA GLN A 276 -6.93 7.52 -2.99
C GLN A 276 -6.94 6.26 -3.86
N ILE A 277 -5.80 5.95 -4.49
CA ILE A 277 -5.71 4.91 -5.52
C ILE A 277 -4.58 3.94 -5.19
N SER A 278 -4.87 2.64 -5.27
CA SER A 278 -3.92 1.55 -5.19
C SER A 278 -4.19 0.57 -6.33
N VAL A 279 -3.20 0.32 -7.19
CA VAL A 279 -3.31 -0.68 -8.26
C VAL A 279 -2.08 -1.57 -8.18
N GLU A 280 -2.30 -2.81 -7.73
CA GLU A 280 -1.26 -3.75 -7.34
C GLU A 280 -0.93 -4.74 -8.48
N PRO A 281 0.29 -5.26 -8.57
CA PRO A 281 0.59 -6.37 -9.46
C PRO A 281 -0.17 -7.63 -9.03
N VAL A 282 -0.64 -8.41 -9.99
CA VAL A 282 -1.24 -9.70 -9.70
C VAL A 282 -0.21 -10.67 -9.13
N VAL A 283 -0.60 -11.42 -8.11
CA VAL A 283 0.15 -12.59 -7.63
C VAL A 283 -0.51 -13.83 -8.22
N ALA A 284 0.20 -14.54 -9.09
CA ALA A 284 -0.31 -15.63 -9.89
C ALA A 284 0.77 -16.70 -10.11
N GLN A 285 0.38 -17.90 -10.51
CA GLN A 285 1.32 -18.92 -10.96
C GLN A 285 1.81 -18.58 -12.38
N GLU A 286 3.03 -18.92 -12.72
CA GLU A 286 3.59 -18.65 -14.07
C GLU A 286 2.76 -19.26 -15.21
N THR A 287 1.98 -20.30 -14.91
CA THR A 287 1.08 -20.98 -15.87
C THR A 287 -0.20 -20.22 -16.14
N ASP A 288 -0.56 -19.25 -15.31
CA ASP A 288 -1.77 -18.47 -15.50
C ASP A 288 -1.58 -17.48 -16.65
N ASP A 289 -2.58 -17.33 -17.51
CA ASP A 289 -2.50 -16.46 -18.69
C ASP A 289 -2.42 -14.96 -18.36
N TYR A 290 -2.82 -14.59 -17.18
CA TYR A 290 -2.77 -13.23 -16.64
C TYR A 290 -1.52 -12.94 -15.79
N ALA A 291 -0.65 -13.95 -15.54
CA ALA A 291 0.55 -13.79 -14.73
C ALA A 291 1.53 -12.80 -15.37
N ILE A 292 2.09 -11.91 -14.55
CA ILE A 292 3.19 -11.04 -14.95
C ILE A 292 4.45 -11.87 -15.06
N ARG A 293 5.21 -11.66 -16.15
CA ARG A 293 6.41 -12.39 -16.49
C ARG A 293 7.63 -11.48 -16.49
N GLU A 294 8.82 -12.06 -16.46
CA GLU A 294 10.06 -11.29 -16.50
C GLU A 294 10.16 -10.39 -17.74
N GLU A 295 9.67 -10.86 -18.89
CA GLU A 295 9.60 -10.10 -20.13
C GLU A 295 8.72 -8.85 -20.09
N ASP A 296 7.79 -8.77 -19.13
CA ASP A 296 6.88 -7.63 -18.93
C ASP A 296 7.54 -6.50 -18.13
N LEU A 297 8.57 -6.79 -17.35
CA LEU A 297 9.19 -5.85 -16.41
C LEU A 297 9.70 -4.56 -17.07
N PRO A 298 10.34 -4.58 -18.24
CA PRO A 298 10.79 -3.34 -18.89
C PRO A 298 9.63 -2.38 -19.21
N GLN A 299 8.47 -2.93 -19.62
CA GLN A 299 7.28 -2.12 -19.87
C GLN A 299 6.72 -1.58 -18.57
N LEU A 300 6.63 -2.40 -17.53
CA LEU A 300 6.11 -1.98 -16.22
C LEU A 300 6.96 -0.85 -15.61
N PHE A 301 8.30 -0.94 -15.70
CA PHE A 301 9.17 0.14 -15.23
C PHE A 301 8.91 1.44 -16.00
N ALA A 302 8.76 1.37 -17.32
CA ALA A 302 8.44 2.53 -18.14
C ALA A 302 7.06 3.15 -17.76
N GLU A 303 6.08 2.33 -17.41
CA GLU A 303 4.76 2.78 -16.97
C GLU A 303 4.82 3.47 -15.60
N TYR A 304 5.61 2.96 -14.64
CA TYR A 304 5.85 3.65 -13.37
C TYR A 304 6.51 5.02 -13.58
N ASP A 305 7.51 5.10 -14.45
CA ASP A 305 8.18 6.36 -14.79
C ASP A 305 7.22 7.36 -15.44
N ALA A 306 6.39 6.90 -16.36
CA ALA A 306 5.39 7.73 -17.03
C ALA A 306 4.33 8.24 -16.03
N LEU A 307 3.87 7.35 -15.14
CA LEU A 307 2.90 7.70 -14.09
C LEU A 307 3.47 8.75 -13.13
N ALA A 308 4.72 8.60 -12.70
CA ALA A 308 5.38 9.55 -11.81
C ALA A 308 5.45 10.95 -12.43
N LYS A 309 5.84 11.04 -13.71
CA LYS A 309 5.88 12.32 -14.46
C LYS A 309 4.50 12.97 -14.55
N GLU A 310 3.48 12.19 -14.88
CA GLU A 310 2.11 12.70 -15.00
C GLU A 310 1.55 13.14 -13.63
N MET A 311 1.86 12.42 -12.54
CA MET A 311 1.46 12.82 -11.20
C MET A 311 2.10 14.14 -10.76
N VAL A 312 3.38 14.36 -11.05
CA VAL A 312 4.06 15.64 -10.78
C VAL A 312 3.39 16.77 -11.56
N LYS A 313 3.07 16.56 -12.84
CA LYS A 313 2.36 17.52 -13.68
C LYS A 313 0.96 17.83 -13.11
N ARG A 314 0.16 16.81 -12.80
CA ARG A 314 -1.19 16.97 -12.21
C ARG A 314 -1.13 17.68 -10.85
N LYS A 315 -0.12 17.44 -10.04
CA LYS A 315 0.10 18.16 -8.77
C LYS A 315 0.29 19.66 -9.02
N LYS A 316 1.08 20.05 -10.01
CA LYS A 316 1.27 21.45 -10.40
C LYS A 316 -0.01 22.10 -10.95
N GLU A 317 -0.90 21.33 -11.58
CA GLU A 317 -2.19 21.78 -12.11
C GLU A 317 -3.31 21.79 -11.05
N GLY A 318 -3.03 21.43 -9.79
CA GLY A 318 -4.06 21.33 -8.74
C GLY A 318 -4.97 20.10 -8.84
N LYS A 319 -4.59 19.09 -9.63
CA LYS A 319 -5.32 17.83 -9.86
C LYS A 319 -4.65 16.64 -9.17
N ALA A 320 -4.02 16.87 -8.02
CA ALA A 320 -3.31 15.83 -7.29
C ALA A 320 -4.23 14.69 -6.84
N PHE A 321 -3.67 13.49 -6.80
CA PHE A 321 -4.23 12.30 -6.18
C PHE A 321 -3.10 11.51 -5.53
N ASN A 322 -3.42 10.60 -4.61
CA ASN A 322 -2.47 9.71 -3.97
C ASN A 322 -2.45 8.37 -4.70
N PHE A 323 -1.25 7.91 -5.07
CA PHE A 323 -1.01 6.56 -5.53
C PHE A 323 -0.15 5.83 -4.51
N PHE A 324 -0.66 4.76 -3.94
CA PHE A 324 -0.07 4.13 -2.75
C PHE A 324 1.37 3.64 -2.95
N HIS A 325 1.74 3.18 -4.16
CA HIS A 325 3.11 2.77 -4.44
C HIS A 325 4.14 3.91 -4.37
N PHE A 326 3.69 5.17 -4.46
CA PHE A 326 4.55 6.35 -4.32
C PHE A 326 4.44 7.02 -2.96
N MET A 327 3.69 6.43 -2.02
CA MET A 327 3.60 6.90 -0.65
C MET A 327 4.62 6.14 0.21
N ILE A 328 5.78 6.75 0.41
CA ILE A 328 6.84 6.20 1.26
C ILE A 328 6.83 6.99 2.56
N ASP A 329 6.74 6.28 3.69
CA ASP A 329 6.95 6.84 5.01
C ASP A 329 8.44 6.75 5.36
N LEU A 330 9.16 7.84 5.14
CA LEU A 330 10.60 7.93 5.40
C LEU A 330 10.92 8.38 6.83
N GLU A 331 9.93 8.91 7.54
CA GLU A 331 10.07 9.33 8.95
C GLU A 331 9.74 8.19 9.92
N GLY A 332 9.01 7.18 9.46
CA GLY A 332 8.67 6.00 10.24
C GLY A 332 9.82 5.00 10.29
N GLY A 333 10.13 4.51 11.46
CA GLY A 333 11.08 3.38 11.60
C GLY A 333 10.59 2.14 10.83
N PRO A 334 11.48 1.19 10.49
CA PRO A 334 11.11 -0.01 9.74
C PRO A 334 9.96 -0.74 10.40
N CYS A 335 8.97 -1.13 9.59
CA CYS A 335 7.83 -1.88 10.06
C CYS A 335 8.25 -3.32 10.40
N ALA A 336 8.80 -3.50 11.59
CA ALA A 336 9.22 -4.81 12.09
C ALA A 336 8.08 -5.86 12.08
N VAL A 337 6.83 -5.43 12.09
CA VAL A 337 5.65 -6.32 12.11
C VAL A 337 5.46 -7.04 10.78
N SER A 338 5.72 -6.39 9.64
CA SER A 338 5.54 -7.02 8.32
C SER A 338 6.54 -8.14 8.05
N TYR A 339 7.78 -7.99 8.49
CA TYR A 339 8.85 -8.93 8.16
C TYR A 339 9.06 -10.04 9.19
N THR A 340 8.81 -9.79 10.46
CA THR A 340 9.13 -10.76 11.52
C THR A 340 8.01 -11.74 11.85
N HIS A 341 6.75 -11.38 11.53
CA HIS A 341 5.59 -12.21 11.89
C HIS A 341 4.86 -12.84 10.71
N LEU A 342 4.93 -12.23 9.52
CA LEU A 342 4.26 -12.75 8.32
C LEU A 342 5.12 -13.69 7.49
N THR A 343 6.46 -13.54 7.52
CA THR A 343 7.33 -14.36 6.68
C THR A 343 7.55 -15.78 7.21
N LEU A 344 7.57 -16.01 8.52
CA LEU A 344 7.82 -17.34 9.09
C LEU A 344 6.64 -18.32 8.91
N PRO A 345 5.38 -17.95 9.22
CA PRO A 345 4.24 -18.82 8.95
C PRO A 345 3.92 -18.96 7.47
N THR A 346 4.11 -17.92 6.67
CA THR A 346 3.77 -17.93 5.24
C THR A 346 4.73 -18.80 4.43
N ILE A 347 6.01 -18.83 4.77
CA ILE A 347 7.01 -19.70 4.12
C ILE A 347 6.73 -21.19 4.39
N LEU A 348 6.03 -21.52 5.47
CA LEU A 348 5.65 -22.89 5.82
C LEU A 348 4.30 -23.33 5.22
N LEU A 349 3.55 -22.42 4.61
CA LEU A 349 2.23 -22.67 4.03
C LEU A 349 2.19 -22.52 2.50
N VAL A 350 3.30 -22.18 1.87
CA VAL A 350 3.45 -22.07 0.40
C VAL A 350 4.25 -23.25 -0.13
#